data_4d0ad4ca567a02ba7d612604402a9c50
#
_entry.id   4d0ad4ca567a02ba7d612604402a9c50
#
_cell.length_a   1.000
_cell.length_b   1.000
_cell.length_c   1.000
_cell.angle_alpha   90.00
_cell.angle_beta   90.00
_cell.angle_gamma   90.00
#
_symmetry.space_group_name_H-M   'P 1'
#
loop_
_entity.id
_entity.type
_entity.pdbx_description
1 polymer ?
#
loop_
_entity_poly.entity_id
_entity_poly.type
_entity_poly.pdbx_seq_one_letter_code
_entity_poly.pdbx_strand_id
1 'polypeptide(L)'
;MSSKRPPRIGVGGPVGSGKTMLCLKLCQQMRARWSMAVVTNDIYCSEDAQFLIKHSALPAERIAGVETGGCPHTAIRDDTTMNEQACRALEAKFPDLQLLLVESGGDNLTATFSPELVDAFIYVIDVAEGDKIPRKGGPAIRFSDLMIINKIDLAPLVGADLGVMERDAKVQRGARPFLFCDLKREHNLAAVIDWIEREVLFGQKAQR
;
A
#
# COMPACT_ATOMS: atom_id res chain seq x y z
N MET A 1 -25.96 4.00 -16.97
CA MET A 1 -25.50 3.73 -15.61
C MET A 1 -24.05 4.15 -15.55
N SER A 2 -23.70 5.19 -14.78
CA SER A 2 -22.29 5.57 -14.57
C SER A 2 -21.60 4.39 -13.87
N SER A 3 -20.70 3.69 -14.56
CA SER A 3 -19.90 2.65 -13.93
C SER A 3 -19.03 3.34 -12.88
N LYS A 4 -19.31 3.05 -11.61
CA LYS A 4 -18.47 3.53 -10.51
C LYS A 4 -17.07 2.95 -10.75
N ARG A 5 -16.03 3.82 -10.74
CA ARG A 5 -14.64 3.35 -10.87
C ARG A 5 -14.33 2.28 -9.81
N PRO A 6 -13.39 1.37 -10.08
CA PRO A 6 -12.93 0.44 -9.07
C PRO A 6 -12.33 1.18 -7.88
N PRO A 7 -12.45 0.66 -6.66
CA PRO A 7 -11.77 1.23 -5.51
C PRO A 7 -10.25 1.18 -5.69
N ARG A 8 -9.60 2.23 -5.20
CA ARG A 8 -8.15 2.39 -5.25
C ARG A 8 -7.59 2.42 -3.83
N ILE A 9 -6.56 1.63 -3.57
CA ILE A 9 -5.84 1.61 -2.30
C ILE A 9 -4.46 2.21 -2.49
N GLY A 10 -4.16 3.27 -1.75
CA GLY A 10 -2.82 3.81 -1.60
C GLY A 10 -1.98 2.94 -0.68
N VAL A 11 -0.76 2.61 -1.08
CA VAL A 11 0.24 1.90 -0.27
C VAL A 11 1.44 2.81 -0.10
N GLY A 12 1.56 3.43 1.07
CA GLY A 12 2.64 4.37 1.41
C GLY A 12 3.56 3.84 2.50
N GLY A 13 4.68 4.52 2.68
CA GLY A 13 5.66 4.20 3.71
C GLY A 13 7.10 4.52 3.28
N PRO A 14 8.05 4.53 4.20
CA PRO A 14 9.45 4.80 3.92
C PRO A 14 10.08 3.84 2.92
N VAL A 15 11.19 4.25 2.33
CA VAL A 15 12.00 3.37 1.47
C VAL A 15 12.43 2.14 2.27
N GLY A 16 12.26 0.97 1.69
CA GLY A 16 12.63 -0.29 2.33
C GLY A 16 11.62 -0.84 3.34
N SER A 17 10.54 -0.14 3.69
CA SER A 17 9.54 -0.63 4.67
C SER A 17 8.80 -1.90 4.23
N GLY A 18 8.74 -2.18 2.92
CA GLY A 18 8.10 -3.36 2.35
C GLY A 18 6.79 -3.10 1.61
N LYS A 19 6.57 -1.88 1.12
CA LYS A 19 5.42 -1.52 0.28
C LYS A 19 5.28 -2.41 -0.94
N THR A 20 6.35 -2.51 -1.74
CA THR A 20 6.39 -3.33 -2.97
C THR A 20 6.17 -4.81 -2.66
N MET A 21 6.72 -5.28 -1.52
CA MET A 21 6.45 -6.65 -1.05
C MET A 21 4.97 -6.84 -0.68
N LEU A 22 4.34 -5.86 -0.03
CA LEU A 22 2.90 -5.91 0.25
C LEU A 22 2.10 -5.97 -1.05
N CYS A 23 2.38 -5.09 -2.01
CA CYS A 23 1.71 -5.10 -3.33
C CYS A 23 1.88 -6.44 -4.03
N LEU A 24 3.10 -7.01 -4.04
CA LEU A 24 3.36 -8.34 -4.60
C LEU A 24 2.49 -9.41 -3.96
N LYS A 25 2.51 -9.49 -2.62
CA LYS A 25 1.80 -10.54 -1.88
C LYS A 25 0.28 -10.40 -1.99
N LEU A 26 -0.25 -9.20 -1.94
CA LEU A 26 -1.68 -8.95 -2.18
C LEU A 26 -2.09 -9.40 -3.58
N CYS A 27 -1.33 -9.02 -4.61
CA CYS A 27 -1.62 -9.45 -5.98
C CYS A 27 -1.58 -10.98 -6.11
N GLN A 28 -0.54 -11.64 -5.59
CA GLN A 28 -0.40 -13.10 -5.68
C GLN A 28 -1.56 -13.84 -4.99
N GLN A 29 -2.02 -13.37 -3.83
CA GLN A 29 -3.05 -14.04 -3.03
C GLN A 29 -4.49 -13.68 -3.48
N MET A 30 -4.69 -12.48 -4.05
CA MET A 30 -6.04 -12.00 -4.35
C MET A 30 -6.42 -12.14 -5.84
N ARG A 31 -5.46 -12.17 -6.78
CA ARG A 31 -5.71 -12.15 -8.23
C ARG A 31 -6.58 -13.29 -8.77
N ALA A 32 -6.67 -14.40 -8.07
CA ALA A 32 -7.56 -15.51 -8.46
C ALA A 32 -9.05 -15.23 -8.19
N ARG A 33 -9.32 -14.26 -7.31
CA ARG A 33 -10.68 -13.89 -6.87
C ARG A 33 -11.07 -12.48 -7.31
N TRP A 34 -10.10 -11.60 -7.54
CA TRP A 34 -10.31 -10.19 -7.82
C TRP A 34 -9.53 -9.77 -9.07
N SER A 35 -10.18 -9.06 -9.98
CA SER A 35 -9.50 -8.43 -11.11
C SER A 35 -8.73 -7.22 -10.59
N MET A 36 -7.40 -7.28 -10.66
CA MET A 36 -6.50 -6.29 -10.04
C MET A 36 -5.58 -5.63 -11.04
N ALA A 37 -5.13 -4.41 -10.70
CA ALA A 37 -4.04 -3.70 -11.36
C ALA A 37 -3.20 -2.95 -10.32
N VAL A 38 -1.99 -2.54 -10.70
CA VAL A 38 -1.06 -1.80 -9.84
C VAL A 38 -0.47 -0.62 -10.59
N VAL A 39 -0.41 0.53 -9.93
CA VAL A 39 0.42 1.68 -10.31
C VAL A 39 1.52 1.80 -9.26
N THR A 40 2.78 1.84 -9.68
CA THR A 40 3.92 2.11 -8.81
C THR A 40 4.53 3.46 -9.13
N ASN A 41 4.95 4.18 -8.10
CA ASN A 41 5.67 5.45 -8.26
C ASN A 41 7.13 5.26 -7.90
N ASP A 42 8.02 5.79 -8.74
CA ASP A 42 9.44 5.86 -8.46
C ASP A 42 9.99 7.21 -8.94
N ILE A 43 11.12 7.64 -8.37
CA ILE A 43 11.71 8.96 -8.68
C ILE A 43 12.38 8.95 -10.05
N TYR A 44 13.16 7.91 -10.36
CA TYR A 44 14.04 7.86 -11.54
C TYR A 44 13.96 6.57 -12.36
N CYS A 45 13.19 5.59 -11.91
CA CYS A 45 13.17 4.28 -12.56
C CYS A 45 11.82 3.57 -12.35
N SER A 46 11.65 2.48 -13.06
CA SER A 46 10.48 1.59 -12.93
C SER A 46 10.85 0.30 -12.17
N GLU A 47 11.77 0.36 -11.21
CA GLU A 47 12.27 -0.83 -10.51
C GLU A 47 11.17 -1.58 -9.78
N ASP A 48 10.28 -0.87 -9.09
CA ASP A 48 9.16 -1.50 -8.38
C ASP A 48 8.19 -2.18 -9.35
N ALA A 49 7.88 -1.55 -10.49
CA ALA A 49 7.07 -2.18 -11.52
C ALA A 49 7.76 -3.42 -12.11
N GLN A 50 9.05 -3.34 -12.42
CA GLN A 50 9.84 -4.46 -12.92
C GLN A 50 9.94 -5.58 -11.89
N PHE A 51 10.10 -5.27 -10.61
CA PHE A 51 10.09 -6.24 -9.52
C PHE A 51 8.77 -7.01 -9.47
N LEU A 52 7.63 -6.32 -9.55
CA LEU A 52 6.31 -6.95 -9.55
C LEU A 52 6.11 -7.85 -10.77
N ILE A 53 6.53 -7.40 -11.96
CA ILE A 53 6.47 -8.20 -13.21
C ILE A 53 7.35 -9.44 -13.07
N LYS A 54 8.62 -9.28 -12.67
CA LYS A 54 9.58 -10.37 -12.52
C LYS A 54 9.10 -11.45 -11.54
N HIS A 55 8.40 -11.06 -10.49
CA HIS A 55 7.87 -11.99 -9.48
C HIS A 55 6.41 -12.42 -9.78
N SER A 56 5.94 -12.19 -11.01
CA SER A 56 4.61 -12.63 -11.46
C SER A 56 3.48 -12.20 -10.53
N ALA A 57 3.52 -10.95 -10.06
CA ALA A 57 2.43 -10.37 -9.27
C ALA A 57 1.12 -10.39 -10.07
N LEU A 58 1.17 -9.80 -11.25
CA LEU A 58 0.10 -9.75 -12.26
C LEU A 58 0.72 -9.84 -13.67
N PRO A 59 -0.08 -10.05 -14.74
CA PRO A 59 0.36 -9.81 -16.11
C PRO A 59 0.92 -8.40 -16.27
N ALA A 60 2.00 -8.25 -17.06
CA ALA A 60 2.74 -6.99 -17.18
C ALA A 60 1.83 -5.81 -17.62
N GLU A 61 0.83 -6.06 -18.46
CA GLU A 61 -0.11 -5.04 -18.91
C GLU A 61 -1.07 -4.50 -17.82
N ARG A 62 -1.08 -5.14 -16.63
CA ARG A 62 -1.84 -4.69 -15.44
C ARG A 62 -0.97 -3.95 -14.42
N ILE A 63 0.29 -3.70 -14.76
CA ILE A 63 1.25 -2.99 -13.90
C ILE A 63 1.75 -1.77 -14.67
N ALA A 64 1.59 -0.59 -14.10
CA ALA A 64 2.06 0.67 -14.67
C ALA A 64 3.07 1.34 -13.72
N GLY A 65 4.25 1.67 -14.23
CA GLY A 65 5.23 2.51 -13.51
C GLY A 65 5.03 3.98 -13.86
N VAL A 66 5.04 4.84 -12.88
CA VAL A 66 5.01 6.31 -13.01
C VAL A 66 6.33 6.87 -12.48
N GLU A 67 7.09 7.52 -13.36
CA GLU A 67 8.32 8.22 -12.98
C GLU A 67 7.97 9.64 -12.56
N THR A 68 8.13 9.95 -11.28
CA THR A 68 7.66 11.22 -10.69
C THR A 68 8.67 12.38 -10.84
N GLY A 69 9.89 12.08 -11.25
CA GLY A 69 10.92 13.06 -11.66
C GLY A 69 11.38 14.08 -10.62
N GLY A 70 10.95 13.97 -9.36
CA GLY A 70 11.25 14.97 -8.35
C GLY A 70 10.84 14.53 -6.95
N CYS A 71 9.77 15.12 -6.41
CA CYS A 71 9.27 14.79 -5.09
C CYS A 71 8.13 13.78 -5.18
N PRO A 72 8.33 12.51 -4.74
CA PRO A 72 7.29 11.49 -4.81
C PRO A 72 6.03 11.84 -4.00
N HIS A 73 6.16 12.66 -2.96
CA HIS A 73 5.03 13.13 -2.16
C HIS A 73 4.06 13.99 -2.96
N THR A 74 4.58 14.84 -3.84
CA THR A 74 3.77 15.69 -4.69
C THR A 74 2.88 14.85 -5.60
N ALA A 75 3.42 13.79 -6.20
CA ALA A 75 2.70 12.95 -7.16
C ALA A 75 1.51 12.17 -6.56
N ILE A 76 1.50 11.92 -5.27
CA ILE A 76 0.40 11.19 -4.60
C ILE A 76 -0.55 12.12 -3.83
N ARG A 77 -0.19 13.41 -3.63
CA ARG A 77 -0.95 14.33 -2.79
C ARG A 77 -1.32 15.64 -3.48
N ASP A 78 -0.31 16.41 -3.94
CA ASP A 78 -0.50 17.79 -4.36
C ASP A 78 -0.78 17.92 -5.87
N ASP A 79 -0.09 17.12 -6.69
CA ASP A 79 -0.32 17.00 -8.13
C ASP A 79 -0.41 15.54 -8.54
N THR A 80 -1.60 14.98 -8.45
CA THR A 80 -1.87 13.57 -8.74
C THR A 80 -2.09 13.28 -10.22
N THR A 81 -1.89 14.25 -11.11
CA THR A 81 -2.25 14.16 -12.54
C THR A 81 -1.67 12.93 -13.22
N MET A 82 -0.38 12.65 -13.04
CA MET A 82 0.27 11.49 -13.66
C MET A 82 -0.32 10.16 -13.15
N ASN A 83 -0.53 10.06 -11.84
CA ASN A 83 -1.15 8.88 -11.23
C ASN A 83 -2.59 8.70 -11.67
N GLU A 84 -3.37 9.78 -11.73
CA GLU A 84 -4.74 9.74 -12.25
C GLU A 84 -4.79 9.26 -13.70
N GLN A 85 -3.88 9.73 -14.55
CA GLN A 85 -3.80 9.29 -15.94
C GLN A 85 -3.45 7.79 -16.02
N ALA A 86 -2.48 7.30 -15.24
CA ALA A 86 -2.12 5.90 -15.21
C ALA A 86 -3.29 5.02 -14.70
N CYS A 87 -3.96 5.43 -13.63
CA CYS A 87 -5.13 4.73 -13.10
C CYS A 87 -6.24 4.65 -14.15
N ARG A 88 -6.61 5.78 -14.78
CA ARG A 88 -7.65 5.82 -15.82
C ARG A 88 -7.30 5.00 -17.05
N ALA A 89 -6.03 4.96 -17.44
CA ALA A 89 -5.57 4.12 -18.56
C ALA A 89 -5.79 2.62 -18.27
N LEU A 90 -5.47 2.18 -17.04
CA LEU A 90 -5.72 0.80 -16.61
C LEU A 90 -7.21 0.50 -16.49
N GLU A 91 -8.00 1.40 -15.93
CA GLU A 91 -9.47 1.27 -15.83
C GLU A 91 -10.15 1.18 -17.21
N ALA A 92 -9.69 1.98 -18.17
CA ALA A 92 -10.21 1.94 -19.54
C ALA A 92 -9.80 0.65 -20.26
N LYS A 93 -8.57 0.17 -20.04
CA LYS A 93 -8.04 -1.06 -20.64
C LYS A 93 -8.69 -2.32 -20.06
N PHE A 94 -9.08 -2.29 -18.80
CA PHE A 94 -9.65 -3.43 -18.06
C PHE A 94 -11.00 -3.06 -17.44
N PRO A 95 -12.10 -3.10 -18.22
CA PRO A 95 -13.44 -2.74 -17.72
C PRO A 95 -13.96 -3.65 -16.60
N ASP A 96 -13.35 -4.82 -16.42
CA ASP A 96 -13.61 -5.80 -15.35
C ASP A 96 -12.83 -5.51 -14.06
N LEU A 97 -12.00 -4.45 -14.02
CA LEU A 97 -11.15 -4.13 -12.90
C LEU A 97 -11.96 -3.89 -11.62
N GLN A 98 -11.57 -4.57 -10.54
CA GLN A 98 -12.27 -4.53 -9.24
C GLN A 98 -11.43 -3.90 -8.13
N LEU A 99 -10.10 -3.87 -8.27
CA LEU A 99 -9.20 -3.27 -7.29
C LEU A 99 -7.96 -2.72 -7.98
N LEU A 100 -7.57 -1.49 -7.63
CA LEU A 100 -6.33 -0.88 -8.09
C LEU A 100 -5.47 -0.48 -6.89
N LEU A 101 -4.23 -0.94 -6.86
CA LEU A 101 -3.23 -0.52 -5.87
C LEU A 101 -2.40 0.63 -6.44
N VAL A 102 -2.14 1.65 -5.63
CA VAL A 102 -1.26 2.77 -5.98
C VAL A 102 -0.15 2.84 -4.94
N GLU A 103 1.05 2.41 -5.32
CA GLU A 103 2.24 2.43 -4.44
C GLU A 103 2.95 3.77 -4.53
N SER A 104 3.34 4.34 -3.39
CA SER A 104 4.15 5.56 -3.35
C SER A 104 5.63 5.28 -3.57
N GLY A 105 6.38 6.27 -4.05
CA GLY A 105 7.80 6.18 -4.37
C GLY A 105 8.76 6.21 -3.17
N GLY A 106 8.28 5.94 -1.98
CA GLY A 106 9.06 6.00 -0.74
C GLY A 106 8.89 7.34 -0.04
N ASP A 107 8.21 7.30 1.09
CA ASP A 107 7.72 8.47 1.80
C ASP A 107 8.38 8.63 3.16
N ASN A 108 8.27 9.81 3.72
CA ASN A 108 8.49 10.02 5.14
C ASN A 108 7.15 9.94 5.91
N LEU A 109 7.20 10.08 7.24
CA LEU A 109 6.03 9.98 8.12
C LEU A 109 4.95 11.04 7.88
N THR A 110 5.19 12.03 7.02
CA THR A 110 4.26 13.13 6.72
C THR A 110 3.45 12.91 5.44
N ALA A 111 3.88 12.00 4.57
CA ALA A 111 3.23 11.76 3.29
C ALA A 111 1.89 11.04 3.49
N THR A 112 0.85 11.59 2.86
CA THR A 112 -0.48 10.99 2.78
C THR A 112 -0.96 11.05 1.33
N PHE A 113 -1.82 10.13 0.95
CA PHE A 113 -2.47 10.18 -0.35
C PHE A 113 -3.57 11.23 -0.40
N SER A 114 -3.76 11.83 -1.58
CA SER A 114 -4.95 12.61 -1.88
C SER A 114 -6.20 11.72 -1.83
N PRO A 115 -7.29 12.14 -1.15
CA PRO A 115 -8.56 11.42 -1.17
C PRO A 115 -9.23 11.40 -2.56
N GLU A 116 -8.77 12.24 -3.50
CA GLU A 116 -9.21 12.19 -4.90
C GLU A 116 -8.56 11.02 -5.64
N LEU A 117 -7.31 10.67 -5.29
CA LEU A 117 -6.57 9.62 -5.93
C LEU A 117 -6.96 8.23 -5.43
N VAL A 118 -7.12 8.05 -4.11
CA VAL A 118 -7.38 6.76 -3.47
C VAL A 118 -8.58 6.80 -2.52
N ASP A 119 -9.25 5.65 -2.36
CA ASP A 119 -10.41 5.48 -1.49
C ASP A 119 -10.02 5.01 -0.08
N ALA A 120 -8.88 4.35 0.03
CA ALA A 120 -8.31 3.89 1.30
C ALA A 120 -6.78 3.97 1.27
N PHE A 121 -6.16 4.14 2.43
CA PHE A 121 -4.71 4.30 2.57
C PHE A 121 -4.13 3.31 3.57
N ILE A 122 -3.23 2.43 3.10
CA ILE A 122 -2.41 1.53 3.93
C ILE A 122 -1.03 2.15 4.08
N TYR A 123 -0.58 2.33 5.32
CA TYR A 123 0.77 2.84 5.60
C TYR A 123 1.65 1.77 6.20
N VAL A 124 2.82 1.53 5.59
CA VAL A 124 3.77 0.47 6.00
C VAL A 124 5.01 1.11 6.61
N ILE A 125 5.28 0.77 7.87
CA ILE A 125 6.54 1.02 8.56
C ILE A 125 7.20 -0.30 8.90
N ASP A 126 8.47 -0.32 9.32
CA ASP A 126 9.12 -1.54 9.76
C ASP A 126 9.90 -1.37 11.08
N VAL A 127 10.22 -2.50 11.71
CA VAL A 127 10.90 -2.50 13.00
C VAL A 127 12.35 -2.00 12.93
N ALA A 128 13.00 -2.08 11.75
CA ALA A 128 14.38 -1.63 11.57
C ALA A 128 14.52 -0.10 11.56
N GLU A 129 13.41 0.62 11.36
CA GLU A 129 13.37 2.08 11.52
C GLU A 129 13.42 2.51 13.01
N GLY A 130 13.28 1.55 13.93
CA GLY A 130 13.32 1.72 15.38
C GLY A 130 11.93 1.73 16.03
N ASP A 131 11.90 1.24 17.27
CA ASP A 131 10.64 1.07 18.04
C ASP A 131 9.92 2.39 18.39
N LYS A 132 10.59 3.52 18.21
CA LYS A 132 10.03 4.86 18.48
C LYS A 132 9.26 5.46 17.31
N ILE A 133 9.25 4.81 16.15
CA ILE A 133 8.56 5.35 14.95
C ILE A 133 7.09 5.62 15.21
N PRO A 134 6.28 4.69 15.76
CA PRO A 134 4.87 4.99 16.04
C PRO A 134 4.69 6.23 16.95
N ARG A 135 5.53 6.40 17.98
CA ARG A 135 5.49 7.53 18.91
C ARG A 135 5.79 8.88 18.25
N LYS A 136 6.69 8.90 17.26
CA LYS A 136 6.97 10.13 16.49
C LYS A 136 5.72 10.66 15.82
N GLY A 137 4.79 9.78 15.50
CA GLY A 137 3.52 10.15 14.88
C GLY A 137 3.72 10.70 13.47
N GLY A 138 2.84 11.61 13.09
CA GLY A 138 2.77 12.18 11.75
C GLY A 138 1.47 11.80 11.06
N PRO A 139 1.07 12.55 10.03
CA PRO A 139 -0.20 12.35 9.34
C PRO A 139 -0.39 10.91 8.83
N ALA A 140 0.63 10.31 8.24
CA ALA A 140 0.55 8.96 7.71
C ALA A 140 0.27 7.91 8.80
N ILE A 141 0.98 7.99 9.94
CA ILE A 141 0.75 7.09 11.08
C ILE A 141 -0.65 7.28 11.65
N ARG A 142 -1.10 8.53 11.81
CA ARG A 142 -2.37 8.85 12.49
C ARG A 142 -3.59 8.61 11.63
N PHE A 143 -3.50 8.88 10.33
CA PHE A 143 -4.69 8.98 9.47
C PHE A 143 -4.81 7.89 8.41
N SER A 144 -3.78 7.04 8.20
CA SER A 144 -3.95 5.87 7.36
C SER A 144 -5.07 4.97 7.89
N ASP A 145 -5.85 4.38 7.00
CA ASP A 145 -6.96 3.52 7.36
C ASP A 145 -6.47 2.22 8.01
N LEU A 146 -5.38 1.65 7.48
CA LEU A 146 -4.64 0.55 8.09
C LEU A 146 -3.15 0.90 8.17
N MET A 147 -2.51 0.61 9.31
CA MET A 147 -1.06 0.67 9.44
C MET A 147 -0.48 -0.74 9.58
N ILE A 148 0.61 -0.99 8.87
CA ILE A 148 1.37 -2.25 8.96
C ILE A 148 2.72 -1.96 9.60
N ILE A 149 3.05 -2.68 10.66
CA ILE A 149 4.38 -2.73 11.27
C ILE A 149 5.04 -4.03 10.79
N ASN A 150 5.91 -3.90 9.79
CA ASN A 150 6.47 -5.01 9.04
C ASN A 150 7.82 -5.49 9.61
N LYS A 151 8.30 -6.62 9.11
CA LYS A 151 9.60 -7.23 9.42
C LYS A 151 9.77 -7.57 10.90
N ILE A 152 8.71 -7.99 11.57
CA ILE A 152 8.73 -8.28 13.01
C ILE A 152 9.75 -9.36 13.40
N ASP A 153 10.12 -10.22 12.47
CA ASP A 153 11.18 -11.21 12.62
C ASP A 153 12.57 -10.58 12.87
N LEU A 154 12.78 -9.34 12.42
CA LEU A 154 14.01 -8.60 12.65
C LEU A 154 14.05 -7.87 14.01
N ALA A 155 12.93 -7.77 14.72
CA ALA A 155 12.85 -6.99 15.97
C ALA A 155 13.94 -7.36 16.98
N PRO A 156 14.24 -8.65 17.27
CA PRO A 156 15.32 -9.02 18.17
C PRO A 156 16.72 -8.62 17.67
N LEU A 157 16.91 -8.60 16.34
CA LEU A 157 18.19 -8.29 15.72
C LEU A 157 18.52 -6.80 15.70
N VAL A 158 17.49 -5.96 15.66
CA VAL A 158 17.62 -4.50 15.63
C VAL A 158 17.33 -3.85 17.00
N GLY A 159 17.04 -4.67 18.03
CA GLY A 159 16.74 -4.19 19.37
C GLY A 159 15.42 -3.42 19.47
N ALA A 160 14.46 -3.70 18.59
CA ALA A 160 13.14 -3.08 18.61
C ALA A 160 12.20 -3.83 19.56
N ASP A 161 11.52 -3.08 20.44
CA ASP A 161 10.51 -3.61 21.35
C ASP A 161 9.11 -3.49 20.73
N LEU A 162 8.52 -4.63 20.34
CA LEU A 162 7.18 -4.69 19.75
C LEU A 162 6.09 -4.20 20.72
N GLY A 163 6.26 -4.41 22.02
CA GLY A 163 5.33 -3.91 23.05
C GLY A 163 5.34 -2.38 23.13
N VAL A 164 6.51 -1.76 22.98
CA VAL A 164 6.65 -0.30 22.86
C VAL A 164 5.94 0.19 21.61
N MET A 165 6.18 -0.46 20.46
CA MET A 165 5.53 -0.08 19.19
C MET A 165 4.01 -0.22 19.26
N GLU A 166 3.50 -1.29 19.86
CA GLU A 166 2.07 -1.53 20.05
C GLU A 166 1.41 -0.44 20.88
N ARG A 167 1.99 -0.16 22.06
CA ARG A 167 1.47 0.88 22.96
C ARG A 167 1.44 2.25 22.27
N ASP A 168 2.54 2.61 21.62
CA ASP A 168 2.69 3.92 20.98
C ASP A 168 1.79 4.03 19.73
N ALA A 169 1.60 2.96 18.99
CA ALA A 169 0.64 2.89 17.89
C ALA A 169 -0.81 3.08 18.37
N LYS A 170 -1.21 2.42 19.46
CA LYS A 170 -2.55 2.59 20.07
C LYS A 170 -2.78 4.05 20.48
N VAL A 171 -1.79 4.71 21.07
CA VAL A 171 -1.88 6.13 21.48
C VAL A 171 -2.06 7.04 20.26
N GLN A 172 -1.30 6.82 19.19
CA GLN A 172 -1.33 7.70 18.02
C GLN A 172 -2.54 7.47 17.11
N ARG A 173 -3.04 6.25 17.04
CA ARG A 173 -4.08 5.84 16.09
C ARG A 173 -5.48 5.77 16.70
N GLY A 174 -5.59 5.70 18.03
CA GLY A 174 -6.87 5.49 18.71
C GLY A 174 -7.52 4.17 18.26
N ALA A 175 -8.71 4.27 17.67
CA ALA A 175 -9.46 3.10 17.19
C ALA A 175 -9.04 2.59 15.80
N ARG A 176 -8.16 3.31 15.09
CA ARG A 176 -7.71 2.88 13.76
C ARG A 176 -6.84 1.63 13.82
N PRO A 177 -7.10 0.62 12.97
CA PRO A 177 -6.41 -0.65 13.05
C PRO A 177 -4.93 -0.56 12.65
N PHE A 178 -4.12 -1.42 13.27
CA PHE A 178 -2.76 -1.69 12.82
C PHE A 178 -2.45 -3.18 13.02
N LEU A 179 -1.53 -3.70 12.22
CA LEU A 179 -1.13 -5.11 12.22
C LEU A 179 0.39 -5.23 12.27
N PHE A 180 0.88 -6.16 13.06
CA PHE A 180 2.26 -6.62 13.02
C PHE A 180 2.39 -7.72 11.97
N CYS A 181 3.32 -7.56 11.01
CA CYS A 181 3.47 -8.47 9.89
C CYS A 181 4.92 -8.88 9.67
N ASP A 182 5.10 -10.07 9.11
CA ASP A 182 6.28 -10.45 8.33
C ASP A 182 5.80 -10.78 6.91
N LEU A 183 5.78 -9.76 6.05
CA LEU A 183 5.25 -9.89 4.69
C LEU A 183 6.06 -10.87 3.84
N LYS A 184 7.36 -11.05 4.13
CA LYS A 184 8.20 -12.01 3.40
C LYS A 184 7.75 -13.45 3.67
N ARG A 185 7.36 -13.76 4.91
CA ARG A 185 6.85 -15.07 5.33
C ARG A 185 5.32 -15.15 5.37
N GLU A 186 4.63 -14.12 4.90
CA GLU A 186 3.17 -14.02 4.85
C GLU A 186 2.48 -14.07 6.24
N HIS A 187 3.25 -13.79 7.31
CA HIS A 187 2.65 -13.70 8.64
C HIS A 187 1.71 -12.50 8.73
N ASN A 188 0.46 -12.76 9.13
CA ASN A 188 -0.64 -11.81 9.19
C ASN A 188 -1.07 -11.20 7.83
N LEU A 189 -0.61 -11.72 6.70
CA LEU A 189 -1.08 -11.26 5.38
C LEU A 189 -2.58 -11.52 5.19
N ALA A 190 -3.09 -12.65 5.68
CA ALA A 190 -4.52 -12.97 5.63
C ALA A 190 -5.37 -11.90 6.32
N ALA A 191 -4.94 -11.39 7.48
CA ALA A 191 -5.64 -10.32 8.19
C ALA A 191 -5.66 -8.99 7.39
N VAL A 192 -4.61 -8.70 6.62
CA VAL A 192 -4.58 -7.54 5.70
C VAL A 192 -5.61 -7.74 4.58
N ILE A 193 -5.65 -8.94 3.98
CA ILE A 193 -6.61 -9.28 2.91
C ILE A 193 -8.04 -9.19 3.45
N ASP A 194 -8.33 -9.76 4.61
CA ASP A 194 -9.64 -9.71 5.25
C ASP A 194 -10.08 -8.26 5.50
N TRP A 195 -9.14 -7.38 5.92
CA TRP A 195 -9.42 -5.96 6.07
C TRP A 195 -9.78 -5.32 4.73
N ILE A 196 -9.03 -5.58 3.67
CA ILE A 196 -9.31 -5.04 2.32
C ILE A 196 -10.69 -5.51 1.84
N GLU A 197 -11.00 -6.79 1.96
CA GLU A 197 -12.27 -7.35 1.51
C GLU A 197 -13.46 -6.78 2.30
N ARG A 198 -13.31 -6.56 3.59
CA ARG A 198 -14.37 -6.03 4.44
C ARG A 198 -14.57 -4.52 4.30
N GLU A 199 -13.49 -3.73 4.27
CA GLU A 199 -13.57 -2.28 4.33
C GLU A 199 -13.57 -1.60 2.94
N VAL A 200 -12.92 -2.21 1.95
CA VAL A 200 -12.74 -1.60 0.63
C VAL A 200 -13.59 -2.27 -0.45
N LEU A 201 -13.62 -3.60 -0.44
CA LEU A 201 -14.36 -4.38 -1.45
C LEU A 201 -15.79 -4.73 -1.00
N PHE A 202 -16.23 -4.14 0.11
CA PHE A 202 -17.57 -4.37 0.67
C PHE A 202 -18.68 -4.24 -0.39
N GLY A 203 -19.52 -5.27 -0.49
CA GLY A 203 -20.62 -5.30 -1.47
C GLY A 203 -20.22 -5.68 -2.90
N GLN A 204 -18.94 -5.86 -3.20
CA GLN A 204 -18.50 -6.43 -4.47
C GLN A 204 -18.52 -7.97 -4.42
N LYS A 205 -18.70 -8.59 -5.60
CA LYS A 205 -18.62 -10.05 -5.75
C LYS A 205 -17.26 -10.42 -6.31
N ALA A 206 -16.56 -11.33 -5.64
CA ALA A 206 -15.36 -11.95 -6.18
C ALA A 206 -15.66 -12.65 -7.52
N GLN A 207 -14.68 -12.69 -8.42
CA GLN A 207 -14.76 -13.49 -9.66
C GLN A 207 -14.86 -14.99 -9.24
N ARG A 208 -15.72 -15.73 -9.95
CA ARG A 208 -15.89 -17.18 -9.76
C ARG A 208 -14.89 -17.96 -10.56
#